data_44cbac5d1d7e53ba21ff526bb976e3a5
#
_entry.id   44cbac5d1d7e53ba21ff526bb976e3a5
#
_cell.length_a   1.000
_cell.length_b   1.000
_cell.length_c   1.000
_cell.angle_alpha   90.00
_cell.angle_beta   90.00
_cell.angle_gamma   90.00
#
_symmetry.space_group_name_H-M   'P 1'
#
loop_
_entity.id
_entity.type
_entity.pdbx_description
1 polymer ?
#
loop_
_entity_poly.entity_id
_entity_poly.type
_entity_poly.pdbx_seq_one_letter_code
_entity_poly.pdbx_strand_id
1 'polypeptide(L)'
;MSNTQHRAEERRHAHRRTWLLTAAAAIALVGASVGAIAAATSGGSSASGTNYKRTGEISAMGMPVLETPGTASGTISTESVMATPSTWALGRVPLNVAVRPTWLLHNTGTDAITIGEPHVQINQGCCPGAFTMQGPSTLDPGVDTNLSFELSMHPGMDGPHDMTIHVPVQHADGTTETINLSVLGNFSD
;
A
#
# COMPACT_ATOMS: atom_id res chain seq x y z
N MET A 1 -28.27 -50.52 -18.88
CA MET A 1 -27.94 -49.11 -18.67
C MET A 1 -28.46 -48.69 -17.30
N SER A 2 -27.72 -48.73 -16.23
CA SER A 2 -28.02 -48.10 -14.94
C SER A 2 -27.20 -48.73 -13.80
N ASN A 3 -25.89 -48.57 -13.79
CA ASN A 3 -25.12 -48.93 -12.58
C ASN A 3 -23.84 -48.09 -12.43
N THR A 4 -23.62 -47.13 -13.32
CA THR A 4 -22.38 -46.32 -13.30
C THR A 4 -22.63 -44.92 -12.71
N GLN A 5 -23.87 -44.45 -12.65
CA GLN A 5 -24.22 -43.14 -12.09
C GLN A 5 -24.33 -43.12 -10.57
N HIS A 6 -24.75 -44.22 -9.94
CA HIS A 6 -24.85 -44.30 -8.47
C HIS A 6 -23.51 -44.32 -7.72
N ARG A 7 -22.42 -44.74 -8.38
CA ARG A 7 -21.07 -44.73 -7.76
C ARG A 7 -20.37 -43.36 -7.77
N ALA A 8 -20.83 -42.42 -8.59
CA ALA A 8 -20.24 -41.07 -8.68
C ALA A 8 -20.79 -40.13 -7.58
N GLU A 9 -22.00 -40.35 -7.11
CA GLU A 9 -22.61 -39.51 -6.06
C GLU A 9 -22.13 -39.88 -4.65
N GLU A 10 -21.87 -41.13 -4.35
CA GLU A 10 -21.36 -41.54 -3.05
C GLU A 10 -19.96 -41.02 -2.75
N ARG A 11 -19.12 -40.75 -3.77
CA ARG A 11 -17.78 -40.20 -3.57
C ARG A 11 -17.76 -38.71 -3.24
N ARG A 12 -18.83 -37.97 -3.54
CA ARG A 12 -18.92 -36.52 -3.26
C ARG A 12 -19.31 -36.19 -1.82
N HIS A 13 -19.91 -37.11 -1.11
CA HIS A 13 -20.31 -36.91 0.28
C HIS A 13 -19.26 -37.32 1.32
N ALA A 14 -18.24 -38.08 0.94
CA ALA A 14 -17.18 -38.51 1.85
C ALA A 14 -16.10 -37.42 2.11
N HIS A 15 -15.93 -36.43 1.21
CA HIS A 15 -14.91 -35.39 1.38
C HIS A 15 -15.36 -34.16 2.16
N ARG A 16 -16.62 -34.05 2.58
CA ARG A 16 -17.12 -32.89 3.35
C ARG A 16 -17.13 -33.06 4.88
N ARG A 17 -16.66 -34.18 5.43
CA ARG A 17 -16.74 -34.43 6.87
C ARG A 17 -15.44 -34.47 7.65
N THR A 18 -14.30 -34.17 7.04
CA THR A 18 -12.98 -34.25 7.71
C THR A 18 -12.26 -32.94 7.95
N TRP A 19 -12.94 -31.78 7.81
CA TRP A 19 -12.30 -30.47 8.01
C TRP A 19 -12.83 -29.65 9.20
N LEU A 20 -13.47 -30.30 10.15
CA LEU A 20 -13.91 -29.64 11.38
C LEU A 20 -13.44 -30.46 12.59
N LEU A 21 -12.17 -30.36 12.95
CA LEU A 21 -11.65 -30.69 14.29
C LEU A 21 -10.11 -30.60 14.25
N THR A 22 -9.53 -29.40 14.34
CA THR A 22 -8.24 -29.15 15.01
C THR A 22 -7.96 -27.63 14.99
N ALA A 23 -8.51 -26.94 15.95
CA ALA A 23 -8.02 -25.62 16.36
C ALA A 23 -8.29 -25.47 17.85
N ALA A 24 -7.38 -25.96 18.66
CA ALA A 24 -7.32 -25.58 20.08
C ALA A 24 -5.89 -25.71 20.58
N ALA A 25 -5.42 -24.61 21.17
CA ALA A 25 -4.36 -24.52 22.18
C ALA A 25 -2.89 -24.57 21.73
N ALA A 26 -2.29 -23.37 21.72
CA ALA A 26 -0.99 -23.17 22.41
C ALA A 26 -0.78 -21.67 22.65
N ILE A 27 -1.21 -21.19 23.79
CA ILE A 27 -0.72 -19.94 24.40
C ILE A 27 0.52 -20.35 25.18
N ALA A 28 1.72 -19.98 24.74
CA ALA A 28 2.93 -20.07 25.51
C ALA A 28 3.42 -18.67 25.83
N LEU A 29 3.29 -18.31 27.10
CA LEU A 29 4.00 -17.22 27.78
C LEU A 29 5.50 -17.44 27.67
N VAL A 30 6.24 -16.47 27.16
CA VAL A 30 7.68 -16.33 27.42
C VAL A 30 7.96 -14.91 27.88
N GLY A 31 8.60 -14.89 29.00
CA GLY A 31 8.83 -13.79 29.88
C GLY A 31 9.85 -12.77 29.42
N ALA A 32 9.85 -11.70 30.19
CA ALA A 32 10.68 -10.52 30.15
C ALA A 32 12.19 -10.83 30.18
N SER A 33 12.96 -10.15 29.33
CA SER A 33 14.35 -9.81 29.59
C SER A 33 14.55 -8.31 29.38
N VAL A 34 14.72 -7.63 30.49
CA VAL A 34 15.15 -6.24 30.59
C VAL A 34 16.63 -6.20 30.23
N GLY A 35 16.96 -5.64 29.09
CA GLY A 35 18.33 -5.31 28.71
C GLY A 35 18.42 -3.80 28.47
N ALA A 36 18.90 -3.07 29.49
CA ALA A 36 19.25 -1.66 29.34
C ALA A 36 20.54 -1.54 28.52
N ILE A 37 20.47 -0.97 27.33
CA ILE A 37 21.64 -0.51 26.59
C ILE A 37 21.61 1.03 26.60
N ALA A 38 22.63 1.60 27.19
CA ALA A 38 22.84 3.03 27.25
C ALA A 38 23.06 3.59 25.83
N ALA A 39 22.18 4.48 25.39
CA ALA A 39 22.32 5.21 24.16
C ALA A 39 23.30 6.37 24.36
N ALA A 40 24.36 6.40 23.58
CA ALA A 40 25.21 7.56 23.44
C ALA A 40 24.43 8.71 22.80
N THR A 41 24.25 9.79 23.53
CA THR A 41 23.65 11.04 23.08
C THR A 41 24.64 11.79 22.19
N SER A 42 24.44 11.73 20.87
CA SER A 42 25.00 12.76 19.97
C SER A 42 23.93 13.84 19.78
N GLY A 43 24.24 15.05 20.25
CA GLY A 43 23.37 16.22 20.21
C GLY A 43 22.98 16.59 18.79
N GLY A 44 21.69 16.59 18.52
CA GLY A 44 21.06 17.18 17.36
C GLY A 44 19.97 18.11 17.83
N SER A 45 20.01 19.35 17.37
CA SER A 45 19.13 20.44 17.70
C SER A 45 17.65 20.04 17.67
N SER A 46 16.97 20.29 18.80
CA SER A 46 15.53 20.06 18.94
C SER A 46 14.76 21.11 18.15
N ALA A 47 14.35 20.78 16.94
CA ALA A 47 13.19 21.40 16.32
C ALA A 47 11.94 20.80 16.99
N SER A 48 11.15 21.64 17.63
CA SER A 48 9.83 21.31 18.20
C SER A 48 8.99 20.67 17.10
N GLY A 49 8.71 19.37 17.17
CA GLY A 49 7.91 18.79 16.12
C GLY A 49 7.70 17.29 16.24
N THR A 50 6.96 16.85 15.39
CA THR A 50 6.56 15.48 15.07
C THR A 50 7.77 14.56 15.06
N ASN A 51 7.78 13.52 15.87
CA ASN A 51 8.82 12.50 15.86
C ASN A 51 8.65 11.63 14.61
N TYR A 52 9.28 12.02 13.52
CA TYR A 52 9.32 11.23 12.30
C TYR A 52 10.18 9.99 12.51
N LYS A 53 9.61 8.82 12.27
CA LYS A 53 10.32 7.56 12.39
C LYS A 53 10.98 7.21 11.05
N ARG A 54 12.26 6.86 11.09
CA ARG A 54 13.00 6.40 9.92
C ARG A 54 12.77 4.91 9.70
N THR A 55 12.61 4.50 8.44
CA THR A 55 12.50 3.08 8.07
C THR A 55 13.87 2.38 8.08
N GLY A 56 14.95 3.13 7.98
CA GLY A 56 16.31 2.62 7.78
C GLY A 56 16.69 2.50 6.30
N GLU A 57 15.75 2.73 5.39
CA GLU A 57 15.99 2.69 3.96
C GLU A 57 16.51 4.03 3.42
N ILE A 58 17.15 3.96 2.26
CA ILE A 58 17.58 5.12 1.47
C ILE A 58 16.82 5.10 0.16
N SER A 59 16.29 6.25 -0.24
CA SER A 59 15.57 6.44 -1.50
C SER A 59 16.51 6.35 -2.72
N ALA A 60 15.94 6.26 -3.90
CA ALA A 60 16.70 6.31 -5.16
C ALA A 60 17.52 7.59 -5.31
N MET A 61 17.11 8.69 -4.66
CA MET A 61 17.82 9.97 -4.64
C MET A 61 18.81 10.11 -3.48
N GLY A 62 19.09 9.04 -2.73
CA GLY A 62 20.04 9.05 -1.62
C GLY A 62 19.50 9.66 -0.31
N MET A 63 18.20 9.92 -0.21
CA MET A 63 17.58 10.50 0.98
C MET A 63 17.10 9.42 1.96
N PRO A 64 17.16 9.66 3.28
CA PRO A 64 16.57 8.74 4.24
C PRO A 64 15.04 8.65 4.05
N VAL A 65 14.52 7.43 4.10
CA VAL A 65 13.09 7.17 3.99
C VAL A 65 12.46 7.18 5.38
N LEU A 66 11.38 7.94 5.53
CA LEU A 66 10.57 7.96 6.74
C LEU A 66 9.38 6.99 6.60
N GLU A 67 8.89 6.48 7.72
CA GLU A 67 7.54 5.94 7.76
C GLU A 67 6.59 7.04 7.29
N THR A 68 5.67 6.71 6.39
CA THR A 68 4.77 7.69 5.79
C THR A 68 3.92 8.35 6.89
N PRO A 69 4.11 9.66 7.13
CA PRO A 69 3.37 10.35 8.18
C PRO A 69 1.94 10.66 7.73
N GLY A 70 1.15 11.16 8.67
CA GLY A 70 -0.18 11.65 8.39
C GLY A 70 -1.27 10.58 8.48
N THR A 71 -2.32 10.75 7.70
CA THR A 71 -3.52 9.94 7.75
C THR A 71 -3.88 9.38 6.39
N ALA A 72 -4.04 8.07 6.34
CA ALA A 72 -4.62 7.36 5.22
C ALA A 72 -6.14 7.26 5.43
N SER A 73 -6.93 7.59 4.41
CA SER A 73 -8.39 7.59 4.55
C SER A 73 -9.11 7.27 3.26
N GLY A 74 -10.35 6.82 3.42
CA GLY A 74 -11.28 6.55 2.33
C GLY A 74 -10.93 5.29 1.52
N THR A 75 -11.90 4.91 0.71
CA THR A 75 -11.79 3.86 -0.30
C THR A 75 -12.45 4.39 -1.56
N ILE A 76 -11.88 4.10 -2.70
CA ILE A 76 -12.49 4.41 -4.00
C ILE A 76 -12.62 3.13 -4.79
N SER A 77 -13.73 2.99 -5.50
CA SER A 77 -13.98 1.86 -6.38
C SER A 77 -14.41 2.34 -7.75
N THR A 78 -13.98 1.63 -8.76
CA THR A 78 -14.49 1.70 -10.12
C THR A 78 -15.30 0.42 -10.39
N GLU A 79 -15.51 0.08 -11.65
CA GLU A 79 -16.26 -1.12 -12.04
C GLU A 79 -15.54 -2.41 -11.58
N SER A 80 -14.22 -2.47 -11.74
CA SER A 80 -13.46 -3.70 -11.50
C SER A 80 -12.35 -3.58 -10.45
N VAL A 81 -12.03 -2.39 -9.98
CA VAL A 81 -10.93 -2.22 -9.01
C VAL A 81 -11.33 -1.32 -7.84
N MET A 82 -10.92 -1.73 -6.66
CA MET A 82 -11.02 -0.97 -5.42
C MET A 82 -9.62 -0.58 -4.96
N ALA A 83 -9.45 0.67 -4.52
CA ALA A 83 -8.21 1.15 -3.90
C ALA A 83 -8.44 1.64 -2.47
N THR A 84 -7.53 1.27 -1.59
CA THR A 84 -7.50 1.70 -0.19
C THR A 84 -6.07 2.02 0.24
N PRO A 85 -5.84 3.21 0.86
CA PRO A 85 -6.77 4.32 1.03
C PRO A 85 -7.06 5.01 -0.31
N SER A 86 -8.08 5.87 -0.41
CA SER A 86 -8.24 6.74 -1.58
C SER A 86 -7.40 8.00 -1.48
N THR A 87 -7.07 8.42 -0.25
CA THR A 87 -6.36 9.67 0.03
C THR A 87 -5.30 9.48 1.11
N TRP A 88 -4.11 10.02 0.86
CA TRP A 88 -3.07 10.25 1.84
C TRP A 88 -2.97 11.74 2.16
N ALA A 89 -3.28 12.12 3.41
CA ALA A 89 -3.01 13.44 3.97
C ALA A 89 -1.74 13.35 4.83
N LEU A 90 -0.59 13.63 4.23
CA LEU A 90 0.74 13.45 4.85
C LEU A 90 0.99 14.44 6.00
N GLY A 91 0.23 15.55 6.04
CA GLY A 91 0.50 16.62 6.98
C GLY A 91 1.81 17.34 6.66
N ARG A 92 2.57 17.69 7.71
CA ARG A 92 3.91 18.28 7.54
C ARG A 92 4.92 17.17 7.29
N VAL A 93 5.77 17.35 6.28
CA VAL A 93 6.86 16.44 5.91
C VAL A 93 8.16 17.25 5.88
N PRO A 94 9.25 16.82 6.54
CA PRO A 94 10.54 17.50 6.45
C PRO A 94 11.09 17.52 5.02
N LEU A 95 11.92 18.50 4.71
CA LEU A 95 12.73 18.49 3.49
C LEU A 95 13.88 17.46 3.60
N ASN A 96 14.48 17.11 2.47
CA ASN A 96 15.61 16.17 2.37
C ASN A 96 15.33 14.77 2.94
N VAL A 97 14.09 14.37 2.95
CA VAL A 97 13.67 13.00 3.26
C VAL A 97 12.70 12.50 2.19
N ALA A 98 12.55 11.19 2.10
CA ALA A 98 11.54 10.56 1.25
C ALA A 98 10.43 9.94 2.12
N VAL A 99 9.20 9.98 1.60
CA VAL A 99 8.03 9.27 2.15
C VAL A 99 7.41 8.43 1.04
N ARG A 100 6.77 7.31 1.39
CA ARG A 100 6.19 6.37 0.41
C ARG A 100 4.74 6.05 0.76
N PRO A 101 3.78 6.97 0.50
CA PRO A 101 2.37 6.61 0.54
C PRO A 101 2.12 5.38 -0.34
N THR A 102 1.33 4.44 0.17
CA THR A 102 1.08 3.15 -0.47
C THR A 102 -0.42 2.88 -0.49
N TRP A 103 -0.89 2.36 -1.60
CA TRP A 103 -2.28 1.96 -1.83
C TRP A 103 -2.36 0.47 -2.12
N LEU A 104 -3.33 -0.19 -1.51
CA LEU A 104 -3.74 -1.53 -1.89
C LEU A 104 -4.74 -1.41 -3.05
N LEU A 105 -4.45 -2.03 -4.16
CA LEU A 105 -5.35 -2.18 -5.31
C LEU A 105 -5.87 -3.61 -5.32
N HIS A 106 -7.18 -3.77 -5.34
CA HIS A 106 -7.88 -5.05 -5.28
C HIS A 106 -8.78 -5.21 -6.49
N ASN A 107 -8.66 -6.33 -7.21
CA ASN A 107 -9.58 -6.67 -8.29
C ASN A 107 -10.90 -7.17 -7.71
N THR A 108 -11.95 -6.36 -7.82
CA THR A 108 -13.31 -6.69 -7.38
C THR A 108 -14.18 -7.26 -8.51
N GLY A 109 -13.65 -7.28 -9.73
CA GLY A 109 -14.35 -7.79 -10.91
C GLY A 109 -14.35 -9.31 -11.01
N THR A 110 -14.94 -9.81 -12.10
CA THR A 110 -15.03 -11.24 -12.40
C THR A 110 -13.96 -11.71 -13.38
N ASP A 111 -13.26 -10.79 -14.02
CA ASP A 111 -12.25 -11.05 -15.03
C ASP A 111 -10.89 -10.49 -14.58
N ALA A 112 -9.81 -10.99 -15.19
CA ALA A 112 -8.48 -10.47 -14.96
C ALA A 112 -8.36 -9.04 -15.51
N ILE A 113 -7.70 -8.18 -14.73
CA ILE A 113 -7.38 -6.79 -15.12
C ILE A 113 -5.88 -6.57 -15.11
N THR A 114 -5.41 -5.59 -15.86
CA THR A 114 -4.00 -5.17 -15.84
C THR A 114 -3.89 -3.73 -15.37
N ILE A 115 -3.14 -3.51 -14.30
CA ILE A 115 -2.80 -2.18 -13.81
C ILE A 115 -1.74 -1.60 -14.75
N GLY A 116 -2.08 -0.50 -15.41
CA GLY A 116 -1.18 0.24 -16.29
C GLY A 116 -0.21 1.14 -15.53
N GLU A 117 0.64 1.84 -16.27
CA GLU A 117 1.60 2.79 -15.69
C GLU A 117 0.87 4.01 -15.10
N PRO A 118 0.99 4.26 -13.78
CA PRO A 118 0.37 5.42 -13.16
C PRO A 118 1.03 6.72 -13.61
N HIS A 119 0.25 7.80 -13.65
CA HIS A 119 0.78 9.14 -13.91
C HIS A 119 0.24 10.15 -12.89
N VAL A 120 1.02 11.21 -12.66
CA VAL A 120 0.69 12.24 -11.67
C VAL A 120 0.18 13.49 -12.36
N GLN A 121 -0.96 13.99 -11.89
CA GLN A 121 -1.40 15.35 -12.11
C GLN A 121 -1.02 16.21 -10.90
N ILE A 122 -0.19 17.21 -11.10
CA ILE A 122 0.18 18.17 -10.05
C ILE A 122 -0.90 19.25 -10.00
N ASN A 123 -1.66 19.30 -8.90
CA ASN A 123 -2.66 20.34 -8.65
C ASN A 123 -2.00 21.55 -7.96
N GLN A 124 -1.02 21.28 -7.07
CA GLN A 124 -0.22 22.29 -6.39
C GLN A 124 1.17 21.74 -6.06
N GLY A 125 2.17 22.59 -6.06
CA GLY A 125 3.56 22.21 -5.79
C GLY A 125 4.32 21.81 -7.05
N CYS A 126 5.24 20.84 -6.90
CA CYS A 126 6.11 20.40 -8.01
C CYS A 126 6.55 18.94 -7.81
N CYS A 127 7.38 18.48 -8.75
CA CYS A 127 8.31 17.36 -8.60
C CYS A 127 7.66 16.05 -8.19
N PRO A 128 6.85 15.43 -9.09
CA PRO A 128 6.31 14.11 -8.85
C PRO A 128 7.46 13.11 -8.67
N GLY A 129 7.25 12.17 -7.74
CA GLY A 129 8.18 11.09 -7.48
C GLY A 129 8.05 9.92 -8.44
N ALA A 130 8.58 8.78 -8.03
CA ALA A 130 8.53 7.52 -8.78
C ALA A 130 7.51 6.55 -8.19
N PHE A 131 6.91 5.75 -9.07
CA PHE A 131 6.02 4.65 -8.67
C PHE A 131 6.79 3.34 -8.54
N THR A 132 6.35 2.52 -7.60
CA THR A 132 6.79 1.14 -7.46
C THR A 132 5.58 0.26 -7.20
N MET A 133 5.42 -0.78 -8.00
CA MET A 133 4.42 -1.82 -7.78
C MET A 133 5.05 -2.99 -7.03
N GLN A 134 4.42 -3.39 -5.92
CA GLN A 134 4.86 -4.52 -5.10
C GLN A 134 3.83 -5.65 -5.24
N GLY A 135 4.00 -6.46 -6.27
CA GLY A 135 3.10 -7.53 -6.64
C GLY A 135 2.88 -7.60 -8.15
N PRO A 136 1.96 -8.43 -8.61
CA PRO A 136 1.65 -8.56 -10.03
C PRO A 136 0.98 -7.29 -10.56
N SER A 137 1.24 -6.96 -11.83
CA SER A 137 0.48 -5.93 -12.55
C SER A 137 -0.81 -6.48 -13.15
N THR A 138 -0.87 -7.77 -13.44
CA THR A 138 -2.11 -8.44 -13.84
C THR A 138 -2.72 -9.11 -12.64
N LEU A 139 -3.97 -8.73 -12.32
CA LEU A 139 -4.69 -9.19 -11.15
C LEU A 139 -5.85 -10.08 -11.60
N ASP A 140 -5.82 -11.34 -11.22
CA ASP A 140 -6.98 -12.22 -11.31
C ASP A 140 -8.09 -11.73 -10.35
N PRO A 141 -9.36 -12.15 -10.51
CA PRO A 141 -10.44 -11.83 -9.58
C PRO A 141 -10.07 -12.11 -8.12
N GLY A 142 -10.22 -11.12 -7.26
CA GLY A 142 -9.91 -11.20 -5.84
C GLY A 142 -8.41 -11.08 -5.49
N VAL A 143 -7.54 -10.79 -6.44
CA VAL A 143 -6.10 -10.62 -6.21
C VAL A 143 -5.75 -9.16 -5.92
N ASP A 144 -4.75 -8.96 -5.07
CA ASP A 144 -4.24 -7.66 -4.63
C ASP A 144 -2.86 -7.34 -5.19
N THR A 145 -2.59 -6.04 -5.32
CA THR A 145 -1.23 -5.51 -5.50
C THR A 145 -1.07 -4.21 -4.71
N ASN A 146 0.16 -3.86 -4.33
CA ASN A 146 0.44 -2.59 -3.70
C ASN A 146 1.12 -1.63 -4.69
N LEU A 147 0.60 -0.41 -4.76
CA LEU A 147 1.20 0.70 -5.48
C LEU A 147 1.79 1.67 -4.46
N SER A 148 3.09 1.94 -4.53
CA SER A 148 3.78 2.94 -3.72
C SER A 148 4.23 4.10 -4.59
N PHE A 149 4.20 5.31 -4.02
CA PHE A 149 4.64 6.53 -4.66
C PHE A 149 5.69 7.21 -3.80
N GLU A 150 6.95 7.29 -4.27
CA GLU A 150 8.02 7.94 -3.52
C GLU A 150 7.98 9.45 -3.75
N LEU A 151 7.87 10.21 -2.67
CA LEU A 151 7.88 11.66 -2.64
C LEU A 151 9.05 12.17 -1.82
N SER A 152 9.82 13.11 -2.39
CA SER A 152 10.91 13.78 -1.69
C SER A 152 11.07 15.20 -2.19
N MET A 153 11.26 16.17 -1.27
CA MET A 153 11.43 17.58 -1.61
C MET A 153 12.75 18.09 -1.05
N HIS A 154 13.43 18.91 -1.86
CA HIS A 154 14.67 19.59 -1.50
C HIS A 154 14.38 21.01 -0.97
N PRO A 155 15.35 21.68 -0.32
CA PRO A 155 15.25 23.11 -0.02
C PRO A 155 14.92 23.93 -1.27
N GLY A 156 13.94 24.82 -1.14
CA GLY A 156 13.38 25.59 -2.25
C GLY A 156 12.17 24.96 -2.93
N MET A 157 11.77 23.74 -2.50
CA MET A 157 10.54 23.07 -2.91
C MET A 157 9.57 22.95 -1.72
N ASP A 158 9.71 23.83 -0.75
CA ASP A 158 8.86 23.90 0.42
C ASP A 158 7.44 24.39 0.08
N GLY A 159 6.51 24.08 0.97
CA GLY A 159 5.12 24.49 0.84
C GLY A 159 4.15 23.34 0.60
N PRO A 160 2.90 23.69 0.32
CA PRO A 160 1.85 22.71 0.11
C PRO A 160 1.99 22.01 -1.25
N HIS A 161 1.77 20.71 -1.24
CA HIS A 161 1.72 19.85 -2.41
C HIS A 161 0.38 19.12 -2.44
N ASP A 162 -0.25 19.11 -3.58
CA ASP A 162 -1.49 18.39 -3.88
C ASP A 162 -1.34 17.71 -5.23
N MET A 163 -1.50 16.40 -5.24
CA MET A 163 -1.32 15.56 -6.42
C MET A 163 -2.47 14.57 -6.55
N THR A 164 -2.95 14.43 -7.78
CA THR A 164 -3.84 13.34 -8.17
C THR A 164 -3.04 12.30 -8.95
N ILE A 165 -3.14 11.05 -8.53
CA ILE A 165 -2.50 9.91 -9.20
C ILE A 165 -3.58 9.20 -10.00
N HIS A 166 -3.40 9.16 -11.31
CA HIS A 166 -4.26 8.44 -12.23
C HIS A 166 -3.66 7.06 -12.49
N VAL A 167 -4.38 6.02 -12.10
CA VAL A 167 -3.97 4.63 -12.30
C VAL A 167 -4.85 4.01 -13.37
N PRO A 168 -4.33 3.82 -14.59
CA PRO A 168 -5.08 3.15 -15.66
C PRO A 168 -5.27 1.68 -15.34
N VAL A 169 -6.45 1.15 -15.64
CA VAL A 169 -6.79 -0.25 -15.50
C VAL A 169 -7.32 -0.75 -16.83
N GLN A 170 -6.73 -1.78 -17.39
CA GLN A 170 -7.10 -2.36 -18.66
C GLN A 170 -7.79 -3.70 -18.43
N HIS A 171 -8.94 -3.88 -19.07
CA HIS A 171 -9.71 -5.12 -19.10
C HIS A 171 -9.28 -6.04 -20.25
N ALA A 172 -9.63 -7.32 -20.13
CA ALA A 172 -9.30 -8.33 -21.14
C ALA A 172 -9.95 -8.05 -22.52
N ASP A 173 -11.09 -7.34 -22.53
CA ASP A 173 -11.79 -6.93 -23.76
C ASP A 173 -11.17 -5.69 -24.44
N GLY A 174 -10.11 -5.11 -23.84
CA GLY A 174 -9.42 -3.92 -24.33
C GLY A 174 -10.03 -2.60 -23.86
N THR A 175 -11.10 -2.61 -23.11
CA THR A 175 -11.64 -1.40 -22.46
C THR A 175 -10.72 -0.94 -21.32
N THR A 176 -10.76 0.34 -20.99
CA THR A 176 -9.94 0.94 -19.93
C THR A 176 -10.80 1.78 -19.00
N GLU A 177 -10.47 1.73 -17.71
CA GLU A 177 -10.98 2.63 -16.69
C GLU A 177 -9.81 3.30 -15.96
N THR A 178 -10.07 4.29 -15.14
CA THR A 178 -9.02 4.98 -14.37
C THR A 178 -9.48 5.16 -12.94
N ILE A 179 -8.65 4.72 -12.00
CA ILE A 179 -8.85 5.02 -10.58
C ILE A 179 -8.00 6.23 -10.20
N ASN A 180 -8.58 7.18 -9.47
CA ASN A 180 -7.92 8.42 -9.08
C ASN A 180 -7.64 8.39 -7.58
N LEU A 181 -6.36 8.51 -7.22
CA LEU A 181 -5.87 8.53 -5.85
C LEU A 181 -5.33 9.93 -5.53
N SER A 182 -5.37 10.32 -4.26
CA SER A 182 -4.94 11.65 -3.85
C SER A 182 -3.82 11.60 -2.81
N VAL A 183 -2.86 12.52 -2.95
CA VAL A 183 -1.81 12.79 -1.97
C VAL A 183 -1.71 14.27 -1.70
N LEU A 184 -1.82 14.63 -0.42
CA LEU A 184 -1.66 16.01 0.04
C LEU A 184 -0.57 16.05 1.13
N GLY A 185 0.27 17.08 1.09
CA GLY A 185 1.30 17.28 2.11
C GLY A 185 1.80 18.72 2.11
N ASN A 186 2.44 19.10 3.22
CA ASN A 186 3.14 20.38 3.33
C ASN A 186 4.60 20.10 3.68
N PHE A 187 5.48 20.33 2.74
CA PHE A 187 6.91 20.12 2.93
C PHE A 187 7.57 21.36 3.48
N SER A 188 8.29 21.22 4.57
CA SER A 188 8.98 22.37 5.23
C SER A 188 10.02 21.88 6.23
N ASP A 189 10.99 22.70 6.50
CA ASP A 189 11.97 22.51 7.60
C ASP A 189 11.32 22.62 8.98
#